data_1c0ca3300445428bb4c418cd087d87b6
#
_entry.id   1c0ca3300445428bb4c418cd087d87b6
#
_cell.length_a   1.000
_cell.length_b   1.000
_cell.length_c   1.000
_cell.angle_alpha   90.00
_cell.angle_beta   90.00
_cell.angle_gamma   90.00
#
_symmetry.space_group_name_H-M   'P 1'
#
loop_
_entity.id
_entity.type
_entity.pdbx_description
1 polymer ?
#
loop_
_entity_poly.entity_id
_entity_poly.type
_entity_poly.pdbx_seq_one_letter_code
_entity_poly.pdbx_strand_id
1 'polypeptide(L)'
;MEKVIARVEREVGEKNFSCYMKVKSVNASVLGLGNTANAAIADMLQGWNDTKEDLKEDGIEVSPIEIEYTFDIGALFNYYDFINVAGVSREIGISSAVMRQYATGVRRPSKERKERIVKGIKSLAKKMEMAKVY
;
A
#
# COMPACT_ATOMS: atom_id res chain seq x y z
N MET A 1 -3.92 -10.98 -19.30
CA MET A 1 -4.58 -10.09 -18.36
C MET A 1 -3.66 -8.90 -18.09
N GLU A 2 -4.18 -7.70 -18.18
CA GLU A 2 -3.40 -6.48 -17.90
C GLU A 2 -3.06 -6.40 -16.42
N LYS A 3 -1.77 -6.18 -16.11
CA LYS A 3 -1.33 -5.90 -14.75
C LYS A 3 -1.35 -4.40 -14.50
N VAL A 4 -2.00 -4.01 -13.42
CA VAL A 4 -2.15 -2.60 -13.03
C VAL A 4 -1.56 -2.42 -11.63
N ILE A 5 -0.68 -1.43 -11.47
CA ILE A 5 -0.09 -1.12 -10.18
C ILE A 5 -0.95 -0.04 -9.49
N ALA A 6 -1.44 -0.36 -8.31
CA ALA A 6 -2.12 0.59 -7.45
C ALA A 6 -1.16 1.05 -6.34
N ARG A 7 -1.00 2.35 -6.19
CA ARG A 7 -0.12 2.93 -5.18
C ARG A 7 -0.92 3.38 -3.98
N VAL A 8 -0.59 2.84 -2.83
CA VAL A 8 -1.23 3.16 -1.56
C VAL A 8 -0.26 3.98 -0.73
N GLU A 9 -0.62 5.22 -0.43
CA GLU A 9 0.29 6.13 0.27
C GLU A 9 -0.48 7.19 1.06
N ARG A 10 0.25 7.87 1.95
CA ARG A 10 -0.25 9.04 2.65
C ARG A 10 0.85 10.10 2.65
N GLU A 11 0.54 11.29 2.13
CA GLU A 11 1.47 12.42 2.14
C GLU A 11 1.77 12.85 3.57
N VAL A 12 2.96 13.38 3.79
CA VAL A 12 3.38 13.89 5.10
C VAL A 12 2.42 14.98 5.55
N GLY A 13 1.89 14.84 6.76
CA GLY A 13 0.95 15.78 7.34
C GLY A 13 -0.51 15.59 6.94
N GLU A 14 -0.79 14.70 6.00
CA GLU A 14 -2.15 14.40 5.57
C GLU A 14 -2.81 13.37 6.50
N LYS A 15 -4.11 13.52 6.71
CA LYS A 15 -4.90 12.60 7.52
C LYS A 15 -5.24 11.33 6.74
N ASN A 16 -5.59 11.49 5.46
CA ASN A 16 -6.09 10.40 4.64
C ASN A 16 -5.00 9.70 3.84
N PHE A 17 -5.21 8.41 3.67
CA PHE A 17 -4.48 7.61 2.68
C PHE A 17 -5.13 7.76 1.32
N SER A 18 -4.35 7.58 0.27
CA SER A 18 -4.85 7.51 -1.10
C SER A 18 -4.46 6.17 -1.72
N CYS A 19 -5.30 5.71 -2.64
CA CYS A 19 -5.00 4.58 -3.50
C CYS A 19 -5.27 4.98 -4.94
N TYR A 20 -4.25 4.95 -5.78
CA TYR A 20 -4.33 5.41 -7.15
C TYR A 20 -3.84 4.36 -8.12
N MET A 21 -4.58 4.18 -9.22
CA MET A 21 -4.15 3.35 -10.33
C MET A 21 -4.56 3.94 -11.67
N LYS A 22 -3.83 3.58 -12.70
CA LYS A 22 -4.19 3.92 -14.09
C LYS A 22 -4.33 2.63 -14.89
N VAL A 23 -5.50 2.44 -15.50
CA VAL A 23 -5.77 1.32 -16.40
C VAL A 23 -5.53 1.79 -17.82
N LYS A 24 -4.38 1.43 -18.38
CA LYS A 24 -3.92 1.95 -19.68
C LYS A 24 -4.79 1.52 -20.84
N SER A 25 -5.30 0.30 -20.83
CA SER A 25 -6.12 -0.26 -21.93
C SER A 25 -7.37 0.55 -22.22
N VAL A 26 -7.94 1.22 -21.23
CA VAL A 26 -9.13 2.07 -21.37
C VAL A 26 -8.86 3.53 -21.03
N ASN A 27 -7.60 3.88 -20.79
CA ASN A 27 -7.17 5.24 -20.44
C ASN A 27 -7.96 5.84 -19.28
N ALA A 28 -8.18 5.04 -18.24
CA ALA A 28 -8.91 5.45 -17.05
C ALA A 28 -7.99 5.51 -15.83
N SER A 29 -8.10 6.58 -15.06
CA SER A 29 -7.42 6.76 -13.78
C SER A 29 -8.44 6.73 -12.67
N VAL A 30 -8.13 6.04 -11.57
CA VAL A 30 -9.02 5.90 -10.42
C VAL A 30 -8.27 6.27 -9.16
N LEU A 31 -8.86 7.14 -8.36
CA LEU A 31 -8.31 7.58 -7.08
C LEU A 31 -9.31 7.27 -5.98
N GLY A 32 -8.87 6.58 -4.94
CA GLY A 32 -9.64 6.35 -3.73
C GLY A 32 -8.99 7.04 -2.54
N LEU A 33 -9.80 7.47 -1.60
CA LEU A 33 -9.36 8.13 -0.36
C LEU A 33 -10.01 7.45 0.84
N GLY A 34 -9.30 7.44 1.96
CA GLY A 34 -9.81 6.90 3.21
C GLY A 34 -8.89 7.17 4.37
N ASN A 35 -9.39 7.04 5.57
CA ASN A 35 -8.59 7.27 6.78
C ASN A 35 -7.69 6.09 7.15
N THR A 36 -7.79 4.99 6.42
CA THR A 36 -6.89 3.83 6.51
C THR A 36 -6.51 3.39 5.10
N ALA A 37 -5.42 2.63 4.98
CA ALA A 37 -5.01 2.04 3.71
C ALA A 37 -6.13 1.17 3.13
N ASN A 38 -6.77 0.33 3.95
CA ASN A 38 -7.89 -0.52 3.52
C ASN A 38 -9.07 0.30 3.01
N ALA A 39 -9.43 1.39 3.70
CA ALA A 39 -10.52 2.25 3.28
C ALA A 39 -10.22 2.94 1.94
N ALA A 40 -8.98 3.39 1.73
CA ALA A 40 -8.56 3.98 0.48
C ALA A 40 -8.62 2.98 -0.68
N ILE A 41 -8.20 1.74 -0.44
CA ILE A 41 -8.29 0.66 -1.43
C ILE A 41 -9.75 0.36 -1.77
N ALA A 42 -10.61 0.24 -0.76
CA ALA A 42 -12.03 -0.03 -0.97
C ALA A 42 -12.71 1.08 -1.79
N ASP A 43 -12.38 2.34 -1.49
CA ASP A 43 -12.90 3.48 -2.23
C ASP A 43 -12.42 3.47 -3.68
N MET A 44 -11.15 3.17 -3.92
CA MET A 44 -10.60 3.04 -5.26
C MET A 44 -11.29 1.92 -6.05
N LEU A 45 -11.52 0.77 -5.43
CA LEU A 45 -12.20 -0.35 -6.08
C LEU A 45 -13.64 -0.01 -6.43
N GLN A 46 -14.35 0.73 -5.57
CA GLN A 46 -15.69 1.22 -5.88
C GLN A 46 -15.66 2.18 -7.07
N GLY A 47 -14.71 3.09 -7.09
CA GLY A 47 -14.51 4.01 -8.21
C GLY A 47 -14.23 3.28 -9.51
N TRP A 48 -13.45 2.20 -9.45
CA TRP A 48 -13.19 1.37 -10.63
C TRP A 48 -14.47 0.67 -11.12
N ASN A 49 -15.29 0.15 -10.21
CA ASN A 49 -16.57 -0.46 -10.57
C ASN A 49 -17.50 0.56 -11.26
N ASP A 50 -17.58 1.77 -10.71
CA ASP A 50 -18.37 2.84 -11.30
C ASP A 50 -17.84 3.22 -12.70
N THR A 51 -16.53 3.30 -12.85
CA THR A 51 -15.86 3.59 -14.13
C THR A 51 -16.17 2.51 -15.16
N LYS A 52 -16.13 1.24 -14.77
CA LYS A 52 -16.45 0.14 -15.68
C LYS A 52 -17.90 0.21 -16.19
N GLU A 53 -18.83 0.58 -15.32
CA GLU A 53 -20.22 0.75 -15.72
C GLU A 53 -20.38 1.90 -16.73
N ASP A 54 -19.72 3.03 -16.49
CA ASP A 54 -19.73 4.16 -17.41
C ASP A 54 -19.15 3.79 -18.77
N LEU A 55 -18.03 3.08 -18.79
CA LEU A 55 -17.38 2.63 -20.02
C LEU A 55 -18.29 1.68 -20.80
N LYS A 56 -18.97 0.78 -20.09
CA LYS A 56 -19.91 -0.16 -20.70
C LYS A 56 -21.08 0.57 -21.36
N GLU A 57 -21.62 1.60 -20.71
CA GLU A 57 -22.67 2.45 -21.30
C GLU A 57 -22.21 3.14 -22.59
N ASP A 58 -20.93 3.52 -22.64
CA ASP A 58 -20.30 4.13 -23.82
C ASP A 58 -19.92 3.09 -24.89
N GLY A 59 -20.27 1.82 -24.71
CA GLY A 59 -19.97 0.75 -25.65
C GLY A 59 -18.51 0.27 -25.62
N ILE A 60 -17.77 0.63 -24.58
CA ILE A 60 -16.37 0.24 -24.42
C ILE A 60 -16.31 -1.06 -23.59
N GLU A 61 -15.73 -2.10 -24.17
CA GLU A 61 -15.51 -3.37 -23.49
C GLU A 61 -14.27 -3.27 -22.59
N VAL A 62 -14.42 -3.67 -21.32
CA VAL A 62 -13.35 -3.67 -20.34
C VAL A 62 -12.94 -5.10 -20.03
N SER A 63 -11.72 -5.46 -20.39
CA SER A 63 -11.15 -6.77 -20.07
C SER A 63 -10.74 -6.82 -18.59
N PRO A 64 -10.73 -8.02 -17.99
CA PRO A 64 -10.26 -8.19 -16.61
C PRO A 64 -8.84 -7.67 -16.41
N ILE A 65 -8.58 -7.10 -15.25
CA ILE A 65 -7.27 -6.61 -14.85
C ILE A 65 -6.79 -7.34 -13.59
N GLU A 66 -5.47 -7.40 -13.41
CA GLU A 66 -4.84 -7.89 -12.20
C GLU A 66 -4.20 -6.71 -11.48
N ILE A 67 -4.65 -6.41 -10.26
CA ILE A 67 -4.16 -5.27 -9.49
C ILE A 67 -3.05 -5.74 -8.55
N GLU A 68 -1.89 -5.10 -8.65
CA GLU A 68 -0.79 -5.27 -7.72
C GLU A 68 -0.67 -4.01 -6.88
N TYR A 69 -0.75 -4.17 -5.55
CA TYR A 69 -0.68 -3.04 -4.63
C TYR A 69 0.76 -2.79 -4.19
N THR A 70 1.15 -1.51 -4.23
CA THR A 70 2.43 -1.05 -3.69
C THR A 70 2.18 -0.01 -2.61
N PHE A 71 3.05 0.06 -1.62
CA PHE A 71 2.85 0.86 -0.42
C PHE A 71 4.07 1.73 -0.13
N ASP A 72 3.85 2.95 0.36
CA ASP A 72 4.92 3.61 1.10
C ASP A 72 5.03 2.97 2.49
N ILE A 73 6.05 3.32 3.26
CA ILE A 73 6.31 2.66 4.56
C ILE A 73 5.14 2.86 5.53
N GLY A 74 4.58 4.06 5.59
CA GLY A 74 3.44 4.32 6.47
C GLY A 74 2.20 3.50 6.09
N ALA A 75 1.90 3.44 4.79
CA ALA A 75 0.78 2.65 4.28
C ALA A 75 1.00 1.15 4.49
N LEU A 76 2.24 0.67 4.36
CA LEU A 76 2.58 -0.73 4.61
C LEU A 76 2.24 -1.12 6.05
N PHE A 77 2.67 -0.33 7.03
CA PHE A 77 2.39 -0.60 8.43
C PHE A 77 0.91 -0.42 8.78
N ASN A 78 0.21 0.46 8.10
CA ASN A 78 -1.23 0.63 8.30
C ASN A 78 -2.02 -0.55 7.73
N TYR A 79 -1.66 -0.99 6.53
CA TYR A 79 -2.32 -2.11 5.85
C TYR A 79 -2.07 -3.43 6.60
N TYR A 80 -0.82 -3.71 6.96
CA TYR A 80 -0.42 -4.88 7.73
C TYR A 80 -0.37 -4.53 9.22
N ASP A 81 -1.51 -4.20 9.77
CA ASP A 81 -1.67 -3.68 11.14
C ASP A 81 -1.32 -4.69 12.24
N PHE A 82 -1.15 -5.96 11.88
CA PHE A 82 -0.67 -7.00 12.81
C PHE A 82 0.85 -6.90 13.07
N ILE A 83 1.58 -6.06 12.35
CA ILE A 83 3.02 -5.90 12.55
C ILE A 83 3.26 -5.05 13.80
N ASN A 84 4.07 -5.59 14.72
CA ASN A 84 4.55 -4.82 15.87
C ASN A 84 5.70 -3.92 15.42
N VAL A 85 5.41 -2.65 15.21
CA VAL A 85 6.39 -1.66 14.71
C VAL A 85 7.61 -1.56 15.63
N ALA A 86 7.40 -1.55 16.94
CA ALA A 86 8.51 -1.50 17.92
C ALA A 86 9.39 -2.75 17.84
N GLY A 87 8.77 -3.92 17.65
CA GLY A 87 9.49 -5.18 17.45
C GLY A 87 10.34 -5.17 16.21
N VAL A 88 9.76 -4.70 15.09
CA VAL A 88 10.48 -4.57 13.82
C VAL A 88 11.66 -3.60 13.98
N SER A 89 11.46 -2.47 14.65
CA SER A 89 12.53 -1.49 14.84
C SER A 89 13.71 -2.07 15.61
N ARG A 90 13.46 -2.88 16.64
CA ARG A 90 14.53 -3.57 17.38
C ARG A 90 15.33 -4.51 16.48
N GLU A 91 14.63 -5.32 15.69
CA GLU A 91 15.27 -6.30 14.79
C GLU A 91 16.09 -5.64 13.69
N ILE A 92 15.64 -4.50 13.18
CA ILE A 92 16.32 -3.77 12.11
C ILE A 92 17.41 -2.85 12.64
N GLY A 93 17.35 -2.47 13.93
CA GLY A 93 18.31 -1.56 14.53
C GLY A 93 18.03 -0.10 14.22
N ILE A 94 16.76 0.27 14.08
CA ILE A 94 16.31 1.65 13.93
C ILE A 94 15.55 2.02 15.21
N SER A 95 15.73 3.24 15.73
CA SER A 95 15.04 3.66 16.94
C SER A 95 13.53 3.55 16.79
N SER A 96 12.82 3.07 17.83
CA SER A 96 11.36 2.94 17.79
C SER A 96 10.68 4.29 17.60
N ALA A 97 11.23 5.36 18.13
CA ALA A 97 10.69 6.72 17.97
C ALA A 97 10.72 7.15 16.50
N VAL A 98 11.84 6.92 15.82
CA VAL A 98 11.98 7.23 14.39
C VAL A 98 11.06 6.34 13.54
N MET A 99 11.05 5.06 13.83
CA MET A 99 10.18 4.13 13.08
C MET A 99 8.70 4.51 13.23
N ARG A 100 8.30 4.95 14.41
CA ARG A 100 6.93 5.39 14.67
C ARG A 100 6.58 6.63 13.85
N GLN A 101 7.53 7.55 13.65
CA GLN A 101 7.34 8.72 12.79
C GLN A 101 7.09 8.32 11.35
N TYR A 102 7.76 7.27 10.86
CA TYR A 102 7.51 6.72 9.54
C TYR A 102 6.13 6.06 9.45
N ALA A 103 5.79 5.25 10.45
CA ALA A 103 4.51 4.53 10.49
C ALA A 103 3.31 5.48 10.55
N THR A 104 3.42 6.59 11.28
CA THR A 104 2.33 7.57 11.42
C THR A 104 2.30 8.64 10.33
N GLY A 105 3.29 8.66 9.43
CA GLY A 105 3.33 9.61 8.33
C GLY A 105 3.81 11.01 8.70
N VAL A 106 4.39 11.17 9.88
CA VAL A 106 4.97 12.45 10.32
C VAL A 106 6.25 12.74 9.52
N ARG A 107 6.95 11.68 9.10
CA ARG A 107 8.24 11.79 8.43
C ARG A 107 8.40 10.65 7.43
N ARG A 108 9.03 10.93 6.29
CA ARG A 108 9.39 9.91 5.31
C ARG A 108 10.82 9.44 5.51
N PRO A 109 11.10 8.15 5.39
CA PRO A 109 12.48 7.67 5.42
C PRO A 109 13.24 8.08 4.15
N SER A 110 14.56 8.24 4.27
CA SER A 110 15.43 8.37 3.10
C SER A 110 15.36 7.08 2.26
N LYS A 111 15.83 7.16 1.02
CA LYS A 111 15.89 5.98 0.13
C LYS A 111 16.67 4.83 0.77
N GLU A 112 17.84 5.11 1.33
CA GLU A 112 18.66 4.11 2.04
C GLU A 112 17.93 3.50 3.23
N ARG A 113 17.29 4.34 4.04
CA ARG A 113 16.55 3.90 5.23
C ARG A 113 15.36 3.03 4.82
N LYS A 114 14.64 3.42 3.78
CA LYS A 114 13.53 2.66 3.21
C LYS A 114 13.98 1.27 2.75
N GLU A 115 15.07 1.19 2.03
CA GLU A 115 15.63 -0.09 1.55
C GLU A 115 16.01 -1.00 2.72
N ARG A 116 16.60 -0.42 3.76
CA ARG A 116 16.96 -1.15 4.98
C ARG A 116 15.74 -1.70 5.70
N ILE A 117 14.67 -0.90 5.80
CA ILE A 117 13.42 -1.33 6.42
C ILE A 117 12.78 -2.47 5.64
N VAL A 118 12.66 -2.33 4.32
CA VAL A 118 12.08 -3.36 3.45
C VAL A 118 12.86 -4.65 3.53
N LYS A 119 14.19 -4.58 3.46
CA LYS A 119 15.06 -5.74 3.57
C LYS A 119 14.89 -6.43 4.93
N GLY A 120 14.81 -5.66 6.01
CA GLY A 120 14.62 -6.18 7.35
C GLY A 120 13.27 -6.88 7.51
N ILE A 121 12.20 -6.29 7.00
CA ILE A 121 10.86 -6.90 7.03
C ILE A 121 10.84 -8.22 6.25
N LYS A 122 11.43 -8.26 5.07
CA LYS A 122 11.52 -9.49 4.26
C LYS A 122 12.31 -10.57 4.99
N SER A 123 13.39 -10.21 5.65
CA SER A 123 14.19 -11.15 6.45
C SER A 123 13.37 -11.72 7.62
N LEU A 124 12.60 -10.88 8.32
CA LEU A 124 11.72 -11.34 9.40
C LEU A 124 10.60 -12.25 8.88
N ALA A 125 10.00 -11.90 7.75
CA ALA A 125 8.97 -12.72 7.12
C ALA A 125 9.50 -14.11 6.77
N LYS A 126 10.73 -14.18 6.26
CA LYS A 126 11.38 -15.45 5.93
C LYS A 126 11.64 -16.30 7.18
N LYS A 127 12.07 -15.69 8.27
CA LYS A 127 12.24 -16.39 9.55
C LYS A 127 10.92 -16.98 10.04
N MET A 128 9.84 -16.23 9.94
CA MET A 128 8.50 -16.69 10.34
C MET A 128 8.02 -17.84 9.47
N GLU A 129 8.27 -17.76 8.16
CA GLU A 129 7.93 -18.85 7.23
C GLU A 129 8.62 -20.16 7.59
N MET A 130 9.84 -20.08 8.10
CA MET A 130 10.63 -21.25 8.49
C MET A 130 10.27 -21.78 9.89
N ALA A 131 9.53 -21.03 10.68
CA ALA A 131 9.14 -21.45 12.02
C ALA A 131 8.18 -22.63 11.96
N LYS A 132 8.39 -23.61 12.84
CA LYS A 132 7.54 -24.79 12.93
C LYS A 132 6.83 -24.79 14.27
N VAL A 133 5.54 -25.09 14.23
CA VAL A 133 4.70 -25.21 15.42
C VAL A 133 4.29 -26.69 15.55
N TYR A 134 4.49 -27.27 16.73
CA TYR A 134 4.09 -28.64 17.02
C TYR A 134 2.74 -28.72 17.70
#